data_e0899cdf957091c389ab86a62068c70a
#
_entry.id   e0899cdf957091c389ab86a62068c70a
#
_cell.length_a   1.000
_cell.length_b   1.000
_cell.length_c   1.000
_cell.angle_alpha   90.00
_cell.angle_beta   90.00
_cell.angle_gamma   90.00
#
_symmetry.space_group_name_H-M   'P 1'
#
loop_
_entity.id
_entity.type
_entity.pdbx_description
1 polymer ?
#
loop_
_entity_poly.entity_id
_entity_poly.type
_entity_poly.pdbx_seq_one_letter_code
_entity_poly.pdbx_strand_id
1 'polypeptide(L)'
;IVDTAMSAMSCGTSQPSGSSLYYALSGHPRQPRVDVDAMNELSRYWETVRPYYKAADQTELFPNPEVYVHEMPGGQYTNLKQQATALGLIERWEEVKDMYHRVSMMFGDLIKVTPSSKIVGDMALFMVQNDLSEEDIYAKGDVLDFPASVVEFFEGRIGVPYQGFPQKLQQIVLKGRKPLEGRPGDTLPPVNFEEIKAKLAELEAPITEEAVSSYCLYPKVFTDWVKRVHDFGDVSVLDTPTFFFGMKIGEEIKVEIEQGKMLVIKLVHIGEANADGIRTVSFEFNGLPREIDIKDRN
;
A
#
# COMPACT_ATOMS: atom_id res chain seq x y z
N ILE A 1 -24.98 -6.78 -8.37
CA ILE A 1 -23.84 -5.85 -8.49
C ILE A 1 -22.59 -6.68 -8.26
N VAL A 2 -21.58 -6.48 -9.06
CA VAL A 2 -20.27 -7.12 -8.94
C VAL A 2 -19.19 -6.07 -9.18
N ASP A 3 -18.06 -6.20 -8.50
CA ASP A 3 -16.89 -5.35 -8.67
C ASP A 3 -15.96 -5.97 -9.73
N THR A 4 -15.44 -5.14 -10.62
CA THR A 4 -14.55 -5.54 -11.71
C THR A 4 -13.45 -4.52 -11.89
N ALA A 5 -12.38 -4.90 -12.60
CA ALA A 5 -11.29 -4.00 -13.00
C ALA A 5 -11.26 -3.82 -14.52
N MET A 6 -10.62 -2.74 -14.98
CA MET A 6 -10.26 -2.61 -16.39
C MET A 6 -9.36 -3.79 -16.80
N SER A 7 -9.53 -4.30 -18.03
CA SER A 7 -8.85 -5.55 -18.45
C SER A 7 -7.33 -5.49 -18.25
N ALA A 8 -6.69 -4.35 -18.56
CA ALA A 8 -5.26 -4.15 -18.37
C ALA A 8 -4.80 -4.16 -16.90
N MET A 9 -5.71 -3.94 -15.95
CA MET A 9 -5.46 -3.89 -14.50
C MET A 9 -6.13 -5.03 -13.74
N SER A 10 -6.69 -6.01 -14.45
CA SER A 10 -7.39 -7.15 -13.90
C SER A 10 -6.46 -8.36 -13.68
N CYS A 11 -7.02 -9.43 -13.15
CA CYS A 11 -6.34 -10.70 -12.84
C CYS A 11 -5.36 -10.62 -11.65
N GLY A 12 -4.64 -11.70 -11.41
CA GLY A 12 -3.79 -11.85 -10.24
C GLY A 12 -4.58 -11.65 -8.95
N THR A 13 -4.14 -10.72 -8.13
CA THR A 13 -4.80 -10.33 -6.85
C THR A 13 -5.81 -9.19 -7.02
N SER A 14 -6.03 -8.70 -8.26
CA SER A 14 -7.05 -7.70 -8.58
C SER A 14 -8.42 -8.35 -8.85
N GLN A 15 -9.39 -7.51 -9.21
CA GLN A 15 -10.73 -7.96 -9.56
C GLN A 15 -10.77 -8.61 -10.96
N PRO A 16 -11.81 -9.42 -11.28
CA PRO A 16 -12.00 -9.92 -12.63
C PRO A 16 -12.14 -8.82 -13.69
N SER A 17 -11.76 -9.12 -14.92
CA SER A 17 -11.93 -8.19 -16.04
C SER A 17 -13.41 -7.91 -16.31
N GLY A 18 -13.79 -6.62 -16.28
CA GLY A 18 -15.14 -6.19 -16.60
C GLY A 18 -15.57 -6.48 -18.02
N SER A 19 -14.66 -6.28 -18.99
CA SER A 19 -14.93 -6.64 -20.40
C SER A 19 -15.13 -8.14 -20.60
N SER A 20 -14.32 -8.98 -19.94
CA SER A 20 -14.48 -10.43 -19.99
C SER A 20 -15.83 -10.87 -19.40
N LEU A 21 -16.24 -10.30 -18.29
CA LEU A 21 -17.56 -10.57 -17.69
C LEU A 21 -18.70 -10.15 -18.63
N TYR A 22 -18.59 -8.98 -19.28
CA TYR A 22 -19.57 -8.50 -20.23
C TYR A 22 -19.75 -9.49 -21.39
N TYR A 23 -18.66 -9.94 -22.02
CA TYR A 23 -18.73 -10.89 -23.12
C TYR A 23 -19.17 -12.29 -22.69
N ALA A 24 -18.74 -12.75 -21.52
CA ALA A 24 -19.16 -14.05 -20.98
C ALA A 24 -20.67 -14.13 -20.72
N LEU A 25 -21.29 -12.99 -20.38
CA LEU A 25 -22.73 -12.89 -20.15
C LEU A 25 -23.52 -12.39 -21.38
N SER A 26 -22.90 -12.35 -22.56
CA SER A 26 -23.56 -11.88 -23.79
C SER A 26 -24.84 -12.67 -24.06
N GLY A 27 -25.96 -11.97 -24.26
CA GLY A 27 -27.28 -12.55 -24.44
C GLY A 27 -27.94 -13.13 -23.18
N HIS A 28 -27.27 -13.09 -22.02
CA HIS A 28 -27.85 -13.53 -20.76
C HIS A 28 -28.66 -12.40 -20.10
N PRO A 29 -29.80 -12.68 -19.40
CA PRO A 29 -30.61 -11.64 -18.73
C PRO A 29 -29.84 -10.81 -17.70
N ARG A 30 -28.72 -11.29 -17.20
CA ARG A 30 -27.84 -10.59 -16.25
C ARG A 30 -26.64 -9.90 -16.91
N GLN A 31 -26.61 -9.79 -18.23
CA GLN A 31 -25.56 -9.05 -18.93
C GLN A 31 -25.46 -7.62 -18.37
N PRO A 32 -24.26 -7.13 -18.02
CA PRO A 32 -24.09 -5.77 -17.55
C PRO A 32 -24.57 -4.73 -18.60
N ARG A 33 -25.22 -3.66 -18.15
CA ARG A 33 -25.63 -2.54 -19.01
C ARG A 33 -24.57 -1.46 -18.95
N VAL A 34 -23.46 -1.68 -19.64
CA VAL A 34 -22.29 -0.79 -19.68
C VAL A 34 -21.89 -0.57 -21.14
N ASP A 35 -21.25 0.54 -21.41
CA ASP A 35 -20.60 0.80 -22.70
C ASP A 35 -19.28 0.04 -22.74
N VAL A 36 -19.29 -1.12 -23.39
CA VAL A 36 -18.11 -1.99 -23.47
C VAL A 36 -17.02 -1.44 -24.37
N ASP A 37 -17.38 -0.64 -25.37
CA ASP A 37 -16.40 -0.03 -26.28
C ASP A 37 -15.62 1.07 -25.54
N ALA A 38 -16.28 1.90 -24.76
CA ALA A 38 -15.62 2.86 -23.85
C ALA A 38 -14.73 2.14 -22.82
N MET A 39 -15.19 1.02 -22.24
CA MET A 39 -14.36 0.21 -21.33
C MET A 39 -13.11 -0.34 -22.00
N ASN A 40 -13.22 -0.80 -23.24
CA ASN A 40 -12.09 -1.30 -24.00
C ASN A 40 -11.11 -0.17 -24.39
N GLU A 41 -11.61 1.02 -24.68
CA GLU A 41 -10.78 2.20 -24.93
C GLU A 41 -9.99 2.59 -23.67
N LEU A 42 -10.65 2.69 -22.53
CA LEU A 42 -9.99 2.91 -21.24
C LEU A 42 -8.96 1.82 -20.92
N SER A 43 -9.27 0.56 -21.22
CA SER A 43 -8.32 -0.53 -21.00
C SER A 43 -7.05 -0.37 -21.84
N ARG A 44 -7.16 0.07 -23.12
CA ARG A 44 -5.99 0.38 -23.95
C ARG A 44 -5.14 1.51 -23.39
N TYR A 45 -5.78 2.55 -22.84
CA TYR A 45 -5.05 3.61 -22.13
C TYR A 45 -4.25 3.04 -20.95
N TRP A 46 -4.89 2.26 -20.08
CA TRP A 46 -4.22 1.65 -18.92
C TRP A 46 -3.13 0.64 -19.32
N GLU A 47 -3.26 0.00 -20.44
CA GLU A 47 -2.22 -0.88 -21.01
C GLU A 47 -0.93 -0.12 -21.32
N THR A 48 -1.03 1.15 -21.76
CA THR A 48 0.13 2.02 -22.00
C THR A 48 0.72 2.60 -20.71
N VAL A 49 -0.08 2.78 -19.68
CA VAL A 49 0.32 3.39 -18.39
C VAL A 49 0.92 2.35 -17.44
N ARG A 50 0.38 1.13 -17.39
CA ARG A 50 0.80 0.08 -16.45
C ARG A 50 2.32 -0.19 -16.42
N PRO A 51 3.04 -0.23 -17.54
CA PRO A 51 4.49 -0.47 -17.53
C PRO A 51 5.28 0.52 -16.69
N TYR A 52 4.82 1.77 -16.54
CA TYR A 52 5.49 2.77 -15.71
C TYR A 52 5.45 2.46 -14.21
N TYR A 53 4.44 1.70 -13.78
CA TYR A 53 4.28 1.27 -12.38
C TYR A 53 4.88 -0.11 -12.09
N LYS A 54 5.54 -0.74 -13.07
CA LYS A 54 6.04 -2.12 -12.96
C LYS A 54 7.00 -2.31 -11.78
N ALA A 55 7.78 -1.29 -11.41
CA ALA A 55 8.67 -1.36 -10.26
C ALA A 55 7.92 -1.54 -8.93
N ALA A 56 6.68 -1.05 -8.85
CA ALA A 56 5.81 -1.18 -7.70
C ALA A 56 4.77 -2.32 -7.84
N ASP A 57 4.59 -2.87 -9.07
CA ASP A 57 3.65 -3.94 -9.37
C ASP A 57 4.35 -5.30 -9.23
N GLN A 58 4.15 -5.94 -8.09
CA GLN A 58 4.64 -7.30 -7.80
C GLN A 58 3.54 -8.36 -8.02
N THR A 59 2.47 -8.00 -8.72
CA THR A 59 1.31 -8.85 -8.92
C THR A 59 1.61 -9.95 -9.94
N GLU A 60 1.28 -11.18 -9.62
CA GLU A 60 1.25 -12.30 -10.57
C GLU A 60 0.12 -12.07 -11.58
N LEU A 61 0.41 -12.23 -12.86
CA LEU A 61 -0.53 -11.89 -13.95
C LEU A 61 -1.43 -13.05 -14.36
N PHE A 62 -1.43 -14.14 -13.63
CA PHE A 62 -2.28 -15.30 -13.88
C PHE A 62 -3.36 -15.44 -12.81
N PRO A 63 -4.55 -15.96 -13.15
CA PRO A 63 -5.58 -16.24 -12.16
C PRO A 63 -5.14 -17.39 -11.26
N ASN A 64 -5.27 -17.18 -9.93
CA ASN A 64 -5.00 -18.21 -8.95
C ASN A 64 -6.25 -18.53 -8.15
N PRO A 65 -6.85 -19.74 -8.28
CA PRO A 65 -8.04 -20.14 -7.55
C PRO A 65 -7.78 -20.51 -6.08
N GLU A 66 -6.54 -20.54 -5.61
CA GLU A 66 -6.20 -20.84 -4.22
C GLU A 66 -6.84 -19.88 -3.21
N VAL A 67 -7.33 -18.73 -3.67
CA VAL A 67 -8.14 -17.82 -2.83
C VAL A 67 -9.32 -18.54 -2.16
N TYR A 68 -9.86 -19.58 -2.79
CA TYR A 68 -10.93 -20.40 -2.21
C TYR A 68 -10.43 -21.38 -1.12
N VAL A 69 -9.12 -21.53 -0.98
CA VAL A 69 -8.46 -22.39 0.03
C VAL A 69 -7.94 -21.54 1.17
N HIS A 70 -7.07 -20.57 0.89
CA HIS A 70 -6.49 -19.71 1.92
C HIS A 70 -7.41 -18.55 2.35
N GLU A 71 -8.43 -18.21 1.54
CA GLU A 71 -9.45 -17.16 1.77
C GLU A 71 -8.86 -15.76 2.03
N MET A 72 -7.64 -15.52 1.60
CA MET A 72 -6.95 -14.25 1.75
C MET A 72 -7.42 -13.27 0.67
N PRO A 73 -7.96 -12.08 1.02
CA PRO A 73 -8.29 -11.06 0.03
C PRO A 73 -7.08 -10.64 -0.79
N GLY A 74 -7.28 -10.33 -2.07
CA GLY A 74 -6.17 -10.05 -3.00
C GLY A 74 -5.20 -8.95 -2.54
N GLY A 75 -5.71 -7.84 -2.03
CA GLY A 75 -4.87 -6.77 -1.46
C GLY A 75 -4.06 -7.23 -0.25
N GLN A 76 -4.65 -8.05 0.62
CA GLN A 76 -3.94 -8.63 1.75
C GLN A 76 -2.89 -9.65 1.30
N TYR A 77 -3.18 -10.46 0.29
CA TYR A 77 -2.22 -11.41 -0.29
C TYR A 77 -0.93 -10.69 -0.71
N THR A 78 -1.06 -9.62 -1.48
CA THR A 78 0.09 -8.83 -1.96
C THR A 78 0.88 -8.23 -0.80
N ASN A 79 0.20 -7.59 0.16
CA ASN A 79 0.85 -6.96 1.31
C ASN A 79 1.52 -7.99 2.23
N LEU A 80 0.85 -9.10 2.51
CA LEU A 80 1.38 -10.15 3.40
C LEU A 80 2.59 -10.85 2.78
N LYS A 81 2.59 -11.07 1.44
CA LYS A 81 3.73 -11.62 0.72
C LYS A 81 4.97 -10.73 0.83
N GLN A 82 4.78 -9.39 0.73
CA GLN A 82 5.87 -8.43 0.94
C GLN A 82 6.39 -8.47 2.38
N GLN A 83 5.49 -8.53 3.37
CA GLN A 83 5.87 -8.65 4.78
C GLN A 83 6.61 -9.96 5.06
N ALA A 84 6.12 -11.09 4.53
CA ALA A 84 6.79 -12.37 4.64
C ALA A 84 8.20 -12.34 4.02
N THR A 85 8.36 -11.68 2.87
CA THR A 85 9.67 -11.47 2.23
C THR A 85 10.60 -10.65 3.13
N ALA A 86 10.11 -9.55 3.69
CA ALA A 86 10.90 -8.68 4.59
C ALA A 86 11.33 -9.40 5.88
N LEU A 87 10.53 -10.37 6.35
CA LEU A 87 10.83 -11.21 7.52
C LEU A 87 11.66 -12.46 7.19
N GLY A 88 12.03 -12.68 5.92
CA GLY A 88 12.76 -13.88 5.49
C GLY A 88 11.92 -15.16 5.46
N LEU A 89 10.59 -15.04 5.44
CA LEU A 89 9.64 -16.16 5.44
C LEU A 89 9.13 -16.54 4.05
N ILE A 90 9.70 -15.99 2.99
CA ILE A 90 9.19 -16.23 1.62
C ILE A 90 9.25 -17.70 1.21
N GLU A 91 10.27 -18.44 1.65
CA GLU A 91 10.40 -19.88 1.40
C GLU A 91 9.33 -20.70 2.14
N ARG A 92 8.69 -20.11 3.15
CA ARG A 92 7.60 -20.69 3.92
C ARG A 92 6.23 -20.09 3.55
N TRP A 93 6.12 -19.51 2.36
CA TRP A 93 4.90 -18.81 1.95
C TRP A 93 3.65 -19.71 1.95
N GLU A 94 3.79 -20.99 1.57
CA GLU A 94 2.69 -21.94 1.62
C GLU A 94 2.20 -22.16 3.07
N GLU A 95 3.12 -22.28 4.03
CA GLU A 95 2.75 -22.38 5.45
C GLU A 95 2.04 -21.10 5.94
N VAL A 96 2.47 -19.92 5.46
CA VAL A 96 1.81 -18.65 5.81
C VAL A 96 0.38 -18.62 5.27
N LYS A 97 0.12 -19.09 4.04
CA LYS A 97 -1.22 -19.20 3.47
C LYS A 97 -2.12 -20.14 4.29
N ASP A 98 -1.62 -21.31 4.61
CA ASP A 98 -2.36 -22.29 5.43
C ASP A 98 -2.62 -21.75 6.84
N MET A 99 -1.63 -21.12 7.44
CA MET A 99 -1.77 -20.51 8.77
C MET A 99 -2.76 -19.35 8.75
N TYR A 100 -2.80 -18.55 7.68
CA TYR A 100 -3.79 -17.47 7.52
C TYR A 100 -5.22 -18.00 7.61
N HIS A 101 -5.53 -19.10 6.90
CA HIS A 101 -6.83 -19.74 6.99
C HIS A 101 -7.14 -20.24 8.42
N ARG A 102 -6.18 -20.95 9.05
CA ARG A 102 -6.33 -21.45 10.42
C ARG A 102 -6.57 -20.33 11.43
N VAL A 103 -5.80 -19.25 11.35
CA VAL A 103 -5.99 -18.06 12.20
C VAL A 103 -7.36 -17.44 11.98
N SER A 104 -7.82 -17.34 10.73
CA SER A 104 -9.18 -16.85 10.43
C SER A 104 -10.23 -17.66 11.16
N MET A 105 -10.15 -18.98 11.12
CA MET A 105 -11.05 -19.89 11.82
C MET A 105 -10.90 -19.75 13.34
N MET A 106 -9.69 -19.68 13.86
CA MET A 106 -9.40 -19.50 15.28
C MET A 106 -9.95 -18.18 15.83
N PHE A 107 -10.02 -17.13 14.99
CA PHE A 107 -10.61 -15.83 15.34
C PHE A 107 -12.15 -15.80 15.22
N GLY A 108 -12.79 -16.92 14.85
CA GLY A 108 -14.22 -17.06 14.74
C GLY A 108 -14.75 -16.88 13.33
N ASP A 109 -13.97 -17.24 12.32
CA ASP A 109 -14.31 -17.12 10.89
C ASP A 109 -14.79 -15.71 10.54
N LEU A 110 -13.97 -14.72 10.89
CA LEU A 110 -14.34 -13.33 10.70
C LEU A 110 -14.35 -12.90 9.24
N ILE A 111 -15.19 -11.91 8.95
CA ILE A 111 -15.22 -11.27 7.64
C ILE A 111 -13.88 -10.62 7.38
N LYS A 112 -13.21 -11.07 6.31
CA LYS A 112 -11.87 -10.64 5.92
C LYS A 112 -11.93 -9.39 5.02
N VAL A 113 -11.97 -8.23 5.67
CA VAL A 113 -11.93 -6.91 5.04
C VAL A 113 -11.00 -6.02 5.87
N THR A 114 -10.39 -5.00 5.28
CA THR A 114 -9.53 -4.07 6.03
C THR A 114 -10.29 -3.42 7.20
N PRO A 115 -9.79 -3.49 8.44
CA PRO A 115 -8.45 -3.94 8.87
C PRO A 115 -8.36 -5.41 9.33
N SER A 116 -9.45 -6.16 9.41
CA SER A 116 -9.48 -7.52 9.97
C SER A 116 -8.55 -8.49 9.21
N SER A 117 -8.50 -8.40 7.88
CA SER A 117 -7.61 -9.22 7.05
C SER A 117 -6.13 -9.02 7.39
N LYS A 118 -5.73 -7.78 7.74
CA LYS A 118 -4.36 -7.49 8.19
C LYS A 118 -4.04 -8.19 9.51
N ILE A 119 -4.97 -8.16 10.46
CA ILE A 119 -4.77 -8.74 11.80
C ILE A 119 -4.63 -10.26 11.72
N VAL A 120 -5.43 -10.91 10.89
CA VAL A 120 -5.27 -12.35 10.59
C VAL A 120 -3.87 -12.62 10.02
N GLY A 121 -3.41 -11.78 9.09
CA GLY A 121 -2.07 -11.88 8.51
C GLY A 121 -0.95 -11.68 9.53
N ASP A 122 -1.05 -10.67 10.38
CA ASP A 122 -0.05 -10.39 11.42
C ASP A 122 0.08 -11.59 12.39
N MET A 123 -1.05 -12.18 12.78
CA MET A 123 -1.04 -13.38 13.63
C MET A 123 -0.50 -14.60 12.91
N ALA A 124 -0.83 -14.79 11.64
CA ALA A 124 -0.31 -15.92 10.85
C ALA A 124 1.22 -15.82 10.68
N LEU A 125 1.75 -14.64 10.37
CA LEU A 125 3.20 -14.43 10.32
C LEU A 125 3.86 -14.68 11.68
N PHE A 126 3.26 -14.18 12.77
CA PHE A 126 3.77 -14.41 14.12
C PHE A 126 3.84 -15.91 14.46
N MET A 127 2.80 -16.68 14.15
CA MET A 127 2.76 -18.11 14.42
C MET A 127 3.79 -18.87 13.57
N VAL A 128 3.89 -18.59 12.27
CA VAL A 128 4.87 -19.25 11.39
C VAL A 128 6.31 -18.88 11.78
N GLN A 129 6.56 -17.61 12.10
CA GLN A 129 7.91 -17.16 12.50
C GLN A 129 8.41 -17.83 13.78
N ASN A 130 7.50 -18.15 14.70
CA ASN A 130 7.83 -18.75 15.99
C ASN A 130 7.52 -20.26 16.06
N ASP A 131 7.22 -20.91 14.93
CA ASP A 131 6.87 -22.33 14.83
C ASP A 131 5.76 -22.76 15.81
N LEU A 132 4.72 -21.92 15.93
CA LEU A 132 3.60 -22.12 16.85
C LEU A 132 2.40 -22.79 16.16
N SER A 133 1.85 -23.81 16.79
CA SER A 133 0.55 -24.41 16.44
C SER A 133 -0.61 -23.67 17.16
N GLU A 134 -1.85 -23.99 16.80
CA GLU A 134 -3.03 -23.52 17.53
C GLU A 134 -3.02 -23.99 18.99
N GLU A 135 -2.62 -25.25 19.22
CA GLU A 135 -2.50 -25.82 20.55
C GLU A 135 -1.47 -25.05 21.40
N ASP A 136 -0.36 -24.61 20.79
CA ASP A 136 0.64 -23.79 21.47
C ASP A 136 0.08 -22.44 21.91
N ILE A 137 -0.76 -21.81 21.08
CA ILE A 137 -1.42 -20.54 21.45
C ILE A 137 -2.28 -20.74 22.70
N TYR A 138 -3.03 -21.82 22.77
CA TYR A 138 -3.88 -22.09 23.93
C TYR A 138 -3.12 -22.59 25.16
N ALA A 139 -1.98 -23.25 24.97
CA ALA A 139 -1.16 -23.81 26.05
C ALA A 139 -0.13 -22.84 26.61
N LYS A 140 0.43 -21.96 25.76
CA LYS A 140 1.56 -21.08 26.10
C LYS A 140 1.23 -19.59 25.99
N GLY A 141 -0.02 -19.23 25.68
CA GLY A 141 -0.41 -17.85 25.39
C GLY A 141 -0.07 -16.85 26.49
N ASP A 142 -0.03 -17.27 27.74
CA ASP A 142 0.33 -16.40 28.88
C ASP A 142 1.74 -15.82 28.76
N VAL A 143 2.67 -16.56 28.15
CA VAL A 143 4.08 -16.15 27.97
C VAL A 143 4.40 -15.61 26.60
N LEU A 144 3.49 -15.74 25.61
CA LEU A 144 3.70 -15.25 24.26
C LEU A 144 3.46 -13.73 24.18
N ASP A 145 4.29 -13.02 23.45
CA ASP A 145 4.11 -11.59 23.18
C ASP A 145 3.40 -11.41 21.82
N PHE A 146 2.08 -11.31 21.87
CA PHE A 146 1.25 -11.19 20.67
C PHE A 146 1.46 -9.87 19.93
N PRO A 147 1.33 -9.86 18.60
CA PRO A 147 1.37 -8.61 17.83
C PRO A 147 0.39 -7.57 18.39
N ALA A 148 0.80 -6.31 18.44
CA ALA A 148 -0.03 -5.22 18.99
C ALA A 148 -1.40 -5.13 18.30
N SER A 149 -1.44 -5.30 16.97
CA SER A 149 -2.68 -5.32 16.19
C SER A 149 -3.66 -6.41 16.61
N VAL A 150 -3.14 -7.58 17.01
CA VAL A 150 -3.95 -8.70 17.52
C VAL A 150 -4.51 -8.37 18.90
N VAL A 151 -3.69 -7.78 19.77
CA VAL A 151 -4.14 -7.34 21.10
C VAL A 151 -5.23 -6.26 20.97
N GLU A 152 -5.00 -5.24 20.14
CA GLU A 152 -5.97 -4.16 19.86
C GLU A 152 -7.29 -4.69 19.28
N PHE A 153 -7.23 -5.71 18.41
CA PHE A 153 -8.43 -6.37 17.91
C PHE A 153 -9.24 -7.00 19.04
N PHE A 154 -8.61 -7.79 19.90
CA PHE A 154 -9.30 -8.45 21.00
C PHE A 154 -9.71 -7.48 22.13
N GLU A 155 -9.08 -6.31 22.22
CA GLU A 155 -9.57 -5.20 23.05
C GLU A 155 -10.83 -4.54 22.48
N GLY A 156 -11.19 -4.78 21.21
CA GLY A 156 -12.34 -4.17 20.54
C GLY A 156 -12.06 -2.78 19.94
N ARG A 157 -10.79 -2.36 19.79
CA ARG A 157 -10.41 -1.04 19.24
C ARG A 157 -10.81 -0.82 17.79
N ILE A 158 -11.03 -1.88 17.04
CA ILE A 158 -11.49 -1.82 15.64
C ILE A 158 -12.91 -2.35 15.46
N GLY A 159 -13.65 -2.43 16.56
CA GLY A 159 -15.02 -2.97 16.61
C GLY A 159 -15.06 -4.44 17.04
N VAL A 160 -16.26 -4.96 17.11
CA VAL A 160 -16.54 -6.34 17.55
C VAL A 160 -17.06 -7.15 16.38
N PRO A 161 -16.53 -8.36 16.11
CA PRO A 161 -17.06 -9.25 15.09
C PRO A 161 -18.55 -9.56 15.30
N TYR A 162 -19.27 -9.86 14.21
CA TYR A 162 -20.72 -10.11 14.25
C TYR A 162 -21.12 -11.17 15.29
N GLN A 163 -20.32 -12.21 15.48
CA GLN A 163 -20.56 -13.29 16.47
C GLN A 163 -19.84 -13.06 17.81
N GLY A 164 -19.23 -11.89 18.00
CA GLY A 164 -18.35 -11.61 19.14
C GLY A 164 -16.97 -12.26 19.01
N PHE A 165 -16.16 -12.11 20.04
CA PHE A 165 -14.83 -12.72 20.09
C PHE A 165 -14.89 -14.15 20.66
N PRO A 166 -14.03 -15.10 20.18
CA PRO A 166 -13.83 -16.38 20.84
C PRO A 166 -13.28 -16.15 22.26
N GLN A 167 -14.13 -16.31 23.25
CA GLN A 167 -13.88 -15.87 24.64
C GLN A 167 -12.58 -16.40 25.23
N LYS A 168 -12.29 -17.70 25.04
CA LYS A 168 -11.07 -18.31 25.56
C LYS A 168 -9.82 -17.67 24.95
N LEU A 169 -9.82 -17.44 23.64
CA LEU A 169 -8.71 -16.82 22.94
C LEU A 169 -8.55 -15.34 23.35
N GLN A 170 -9.67 -14.62 23.46
CA GLN A 170 -9.65 -13.23 23.94
C GLN A 170 -9.01 -13.11 25.32
N GLN A 171 -9.34 -13.98 26.26
CA GLN A 171 -8.76 -13.99 27.61
C GLN A 171 -7.24 -14.23 27.57
N ILE A 172 -6.81 -15.17 26.72
CA ILE A 172 -5.37 -15.49 26.55
C ILE A 172 -4.62 -14.28 25.96
N VAL A 173 -5.14 -13.69 24.89
CA VAL A 173 -4.47 -12.56 24.23
C VAL A 173 -4.45 -11.31 25.11
N LEU A 174 -5.52 -11.03 25.82
CA LEU A 174 -5.63 -9.84 26.67
C LEU A 174 -4.85 -9.95 27.99
N LYS A 175 -4.56 -11.14 28.48
CA LYS A 175 -3.79 -11.32 29.73
C LYS A 175 -4.31 -10.46 30.89
N GLY A 176 -5.63 -10.44 31.06
CA GLY A 176 -6.30 -9.68 32.10
C GLY A 176 -6.59 -8.22 31.78
N ARG A 177 -6.22 -7.73 30.60
CA ARG A 177 -6.68 -6.40 30.14
C ARG A 177 -8.20 -6.47 29.89
N LYS A 178 -8.89 -5.36 30.21
CA LYS A 178 -10.33 -5.28 29.98
C LYS A 178 -10.60 -4.86 28.54
N PRO A 179 -11.53 -5.54 27.83
CA PRO A 179 -12.04 -5.06 26.56
C PRO A 179 -12.65 -3.66 26.68
N LEU A 180 -12.63 -2.91 25.60
CA LEU A 180 -13.31 -1.63 25.52
C LEU A 180 -14.83 -1.81 25.57
N GLU A 181 -15.49 -0.96 26.32
CA GLU A 181 -16.94 -0.85 26.31
C GLU A 181 -17.34 0.36 25.45
N GLY A 182 -18.26 0.14 24.49
CA GLY A 182 -18.75 1.19 23.61
C GLY A 182 -17.86 1.40 22.37
N ARG A 183 -17.90 2.61 21.82
CA ARG A 183 -17.16 2.97 20.61
C ARG A 183 -15.73 3.40 20.96
N PRO A 184 -14.70 2.85 20.29
CA PRO A 184 -13.32 3.23 20.55
C PRO A 184 -13.07 4.74 20.46
N GLY A 185 -13.69 5.41 19.49
CA GLY A 185 -13.55 6.85 19.30
C GLY A 185 -14.05 7.71 20.47
N ASP A 186 -15.00 7.20 21.28
CA ASP A 186 -15.55 7.93 22.43
C ASP A 186 -14.53 8.04 23.58
N THR A 187 -13.48 7.21 23.57
CA THR A 187 -12.42 7.18 24.58
C THR A 187 -11.19 8.00 24.20
N LEU A 188 -11.12 8.47 22.94
CA LEU A 188 -9.99 9.24 22.45
C LEU A 188 -10.12 10.72 22.86
N PRO A 189 -9.01 11.37 23.25
CA PRO A 189 -9.03 12.80 23.48
C PRO A 189 -9.28 13.55 22.16
N PRO A 190 -9.91 14.74 22.21
CA PRO A 190 -10.06 15.56 21.02
C PRO A 190 -8.69 15.96 20.46
N VAL A 191 -8.62 16.07 19.12
CA VAL A 191 -7.38 16.50 18.46
C VAL A 191 -7.07 17.95 18.82
N ASN A 192 -5.83 18.19 19.23
CA ASN A 192 -5.32 19.54 19.45
C ASN A 192 -4.75 20.11 18.15
N PHE A 193 -5.58 20.81 17.39
CA PHE A 193 -5.19 21.36 16.09
C PHE A 193 -4.08 22.42 16.21
N GLU A 194 -3.99 23.17 17.30
CA GLU A 194 -2.91 24.16 17.48
C GLU A 194 -1.55 23.48 17.68
N GLU A 195 -1.51 22.37 18.39
CA GLU A 195 -0.30 21.55 18.50
C GLU A 195 0.10 20.96 17.13
N ILE A 196 -0.88 20.51 16.34
CA ILE A 196 -0.61 20.01 14.99
C ILE A 196 -0.03 21.11 14.09
N LYS A 197 -0.64 22.31 14.10
CA LYS A 197 -0.13 23.45 13.32
C LYS A 197 1.30 23.84 13.74
N ALA A 198 1.60 23.80 15.05
CA ALA A 198 2.95 24.03 15.53
C ALA A 198 3.95 22.99 14.99
N LYS A 199 3.58 21.70 14.97
CA LYS A 199 4.40 20.64 14.38
C LYS A 199 4.59 20.81 12.87
N LEU A 200 3.56 21.24 12.14
CA LEU A 200 3.70 21.55 10.71
C LEU A 200 4.66 22.72 10.48
N ALA A 201 4.60 23.75 11.31
CA ALA A 201 5.54 24.87 11.24
C ALA A 201 6.99 24.43 11.51
N GLU A 202 7.23 23.55 12.49
CA GLU A 202 8.56 22.97 12.78
C GLU A 202 9.09 22.15 11.59
N LEU A 203 8.20 21.51 10.80
CA LEU A 203 8.55 20.76 9.58
C LEU A 203 8.70 21.68 8.37
N GLU A 204 8.51 22.98 8.49
CA GLU A 204 8.44 23.93 7.38
C GLU A 204 7.41 23.54 6.31
N ALA A 205 6.34 22.87 6.75
CA ALA A 205 5.25 22.42 5.89
C ALA A 205 4.18 23.50 5.75
N PRO A 206 3.39 23.49 4.64
CA PRO A 206 2.27 24.42 4.51
C PRO A 206 1.21 24.16 5.60
N ILE A 207 0.65 25.24 6.17
CA ILE A 207 -0.39 25.16 7.20
C ILE A 207 -1.75 25.37 6.52
N THR A 208 -2.20 24.34 5.79
CA THR A 208 -3.53 24.30 5.15
C THR A 208 -4.41 23.28 5.85
N GLU A 209 -5.72 23.29 5.59
CA GLU A 209 -6.66 22.30 6.14
C GLU A 209 -6.29 20.88 5.67
N GLU A 210 -5.86 20.74 4.40
CA GLU A 210 -5.42 19.47 3.82
C GLU A 210 -4.15 18.96 4.50
N ALA A 211 -3.18 19.83 4.77
CA ALA A 211 -1.93 19.46 5.45
C ALA A 211 -2.20 19.04 6.90
N VAL A 212 -3.03 19.79 7.62
CA VAL A 212 -3.44 19.45 8.99
C VAL A 212 -4.16 18.10 9.01
N SER A 213 -5.13 17.89 8.11
CA SER A 213 -5.87 16.64 8.02
C SER A 213 -4.96 15.46 7.65
N SER A 214 -4.07 15.65 6.69
CA SER A 214 -3.10 14.63 6.26
C SER A 214 -2.14 14.24 7.37
N TYR A 215 -1.63 15.21 8.12
CA TYR A 215 -0.77 14.93 9.27
C TYR A 215 -1.52 14.19 10.38
N CYS A 216 -2.78 14.57 10.68
CA CYS A 216 -3.59 13.87 11.68
C CYS A 216 -3.84 12.41 11.31
N LEU A 217 -4.08 12.12 10.02
CA LEU A 217 -4.39 10.77 9.54
C LEU A 217 -3.13 9.91 9.37
N TYR A 218 -2.04 10.49 8.87
CA TYR A 218 -0.84 9.77 8.46
C TYR A 218 0.44 10.55 8.80
N PRO A 219 0.76 10.79 10.08
CA PRO A 219 1.83 11.69 10.49
C PRO A 219 3.19 11.32 9.91
N LYS A 220 3.54 10.01 9.90
CA LYS A 220 4.80 9.55 9.33
C LYS A 220 4.87 9.78 7.81
N VAL A 221 3.83 9.37 7.08
CA VAL A 221 3.79 9.50 5.61
C VAL A 221 3.85 10.96 5.20
N PHE A 222 3.13 11.83 5.92
CA PHE A 222 3.17 13.27 5.67
C PHE A 222 4.56 13.86 5.93
N THR A 223 5.22 13.49 7.04
CA THR A 223 6.58 13.95 7.35
C THR A 223 7.59 13.48 6.29
N ASP A 224 7.50 12.23 5.85
CA ASP A 224 8.35 11.68 4.78
C ASP A 224 8.11 12.43 3.45
N TRP A 225 6.87 12.80 3.15
CA TRP A 225 6.51 13.59 1.98
C TRP A 225 7.09 15.01 2.06
N VAL A 226 6.94 15.72 3.19
CA VAL A 226 7.50 17.06 3.39
C VAL A 226 9.01 17.04 3.18
N LYS A 227 9.70 16.07 3.78
CA LYS A 227 11.14 15.90 3.59
C LYS A 227 11.51 15.71 2.11
N ARG A 228 10.73 14.92 1.38
CA ARG A 228 10.94 14.70 -0.05
C ARG A 228 10.74 15.98 -0.86
N VAL A 229 9.74 16.79 -0.53
CA VAL A 229 9.51 18.09 -1.18
C VAL A 229 10.68 19.06 -0.89
N HIS A 230 11.22 19.05 0.32
CA HIS A 230 12.42 19.85 0.63
C HIS A 230 13.65 19.37 -0.15
N ASP A 231 13.86 18.04 -0.25
CA ASP A 231 15.02 17.46 -0.94
C ASP A 231 14.99 17.69 -2.47
N PHE A 232 13.82 17.65 -3.10
CA PHE A 232 13.66 17.59 -4.56
C PHE A 232 12.80 18.70 -5.16
N GLY A 233 12.14 19.52 -4.35
CA GLY A 233 11.15 20.50 -4.82
C GLY A 233 9.85 19.84 -5.26
N ASP A 234 9.00 20.61 -5.96
CA ASP A 234 7.75 20.12 -6.53
C ASP A 234 8.00 19.35 -7.83
N VAL A 235 7.96 18.02 -7.73
CA VAL A 235 8.15 17.12 -8.89
C VAL A 235 6.84 16.78 -9.61
N SER A 236 5.70 17.35 -9.20
CA SER A 236 4.39 17.12 -9.84
C SER A 236 4.32 17.65 -11.28
N VAL A 237 5.21 18.57 -11.62
CA VAL A 237 5.37 19.14 -12.96
C VAL A 237 6.03 18.19 -13.98
N LEU A 238 6.62 17.07 -13.50
CA LEU A 238 7.25 16.07 -14.37
C LEU A 238 6.19 15.12 -14.94
N ASP A 239 6.40 14.68 -16.16
CA ASP A 239 5.59 13.60 -16.74
C ASP A 239 5.89 12.25 -16.06
N THR A 240 4.95 11.33 -16.13
CA THR A 240 5.04 10.02 -15.45
C THR A 240 6.30 9.22 -15.81
N PRO A 241 6.71 9.09 -17.08
CA PRO A 241 7.95 8.42 -17.44
C PRO A 241 9.18 9.04 -16.80
N THR A 242 9.33 10.36 -16.87
CA THR A 242 10.46 11.08 -16.30
C THR A 242 10.50 10.94 -14.78
N PHE A 243 9.33 11.00 -14.12
CA PHE A 243 9.25 10.82 -12.67
C PHE A 243 9.73 9.44 -12.21
N PHE A 244 9.33 8.35 -12.92
CA PHE A 244 9.67 6.98 -12.50
C PHE A 244 11.05 6.51 -12.95
N PHE A 245 11.48 6.92 -14.14
CA PHE A 245 12.68 6.35 -14.78
C PHE A 245 13.80 7.36 -15.04
N GLY A 246 13.54 8.63 -14.73
CA GLY A 246 14.47 9.71 -15.09
C GLY A 246 14.57 9.91 -16.60
N MET A 247 15.57 10.67 -17.01
CA MET A 247 15.87 10.98 -18.40
C MET A 247 17.03 10.11 -18.93
N LYS A 248 16.98 9.77 -20.21
CA LYS A 248 18.12 9.17 -20.93
C LYS A 248 19.03 10.26 -21.49
N ILE A 249 20.32 9.97 -21.61
CA ILE A 249 21.26 10.89 -22.25
C ILE A 249 20.79 11.19 -23.68
N GLY A 250 20.69 12.49 -23.98
CA GLY A 250 20.16 13.00 -25.25
C GLY A 250 18.64 13.22 -25.27
N GLU A 251 17.92 12.77 -24.27
CA GLU A 251 16.47 12.98 -24.14
C GLU A 251 16.14 14.42 -23.77
N GLU A 252 15.04 14.93 -24.33
CA GLU A 252 14.52 16.26 -24.11
C GLU A 252 13.08 16.16 -23.57
N ILE A 253 12.79 16.86 -22.49
CA ILE A 253 11.45 16.98 -21.91
C ILE A 253 11.04 18.45 -21.86
N LYS A 254 9.70 18.67 -21.82
CA LYS A 254 9.11 20.00 -21.67
C LYS A 254 8.35 20.04 -20.37
N VAL A 255 8.71 21.00 -19.51
CA VAL A 255 8.11 21.16 -18.19
C VAL A 255 7.46 22.54 -18.12
N GLU A 256 6.16 22.59 -17.85
CA GLU A 256 5.48 23.84 -17.55
C GLU A 256 5.63 24.16 -16.06
N ILE A 257 6.46 25.14 -15.73
CA ILE A 257 6.76 25.51 -14.34
C ILE A 257 5.78 26.54 -13.77
N GLU A 258 5.13 27.30 -14.63
CA GLU A 258 4.06 28.27 -14.35
C GLU A 258 3.21 28.37 -15.61
N GLN A 259 1.97 28.85 -15.49
CA GLN A 259 1.08 29.00 -16.63
C GLN A 259 1.73 29.81 -17.78
N GLY A 260 1.93 29.14 -18.91
CA GLY A 260 2.55 29.73 -20.11
C GLY A 260 4.07 29.83 -20.04
N LYS A 261 4.73 29.32 -18.98
CA LYS A 261 6.19 29.35 -18.80
C LYS A 261 6.76 27.95 -18.95
N MET A 262 7.17 27.63 -20.17
CA MET A 262 7.70 26.34 -20.55
C MET A 262 9.23 26.32 -20.43
N LEU A 263 9.74 25.29 -19.78
CA LEU A 263 11.17 24.96 -19.70
C LEU A 263 11.43 23.70 -20.53
N VAL A 264 12.35 23.83 -21.48
CA VAL A 264 12.86 22.68 -22.26
C VAL A 264 14.16 22.22 -21.61
N ILE A 265 14.17 20.98 -21.16
CA ILE A 265 15.29 20.37 -20.45
C ILE A 265 15.81 19.20 -21.26
N LYS A 266 17.11 19.21 -21.61
CA LYS A 266 17.79 18.09 -22.26
C LYS A 266 18.89 17.57 -21.37
N LEU A 267 18.89 16.26 -21.10
CA LEU A 267 20.00 15.61 -20.40
C LEU A 267 21.15 15.36 -21.39
N VAL A 268 22.31 15.97 -21.12
CA VAL A 268 23.48 15.90 -22.01
C VAL A 268 24.45 14.82 -21.57
N HIS A 269 24.79 14.80 -20.26
CA HIS A 269 25.79 13.88 -19.75
C HIS A 269 25.59 13.60 -18.26
N ILE A 270 25.97 12.40 -17.83
CA ILE A 270 26.06 11.99 -16.43
C ILE A 270 27.50 11.59 -16.16
N GLY A 271 28.21 12.38 -15.34
CA GLY A 271 29.59 12.14 -14.96
C GLY A 271 29.75 10.92 -14.05
N GLU A 272 30.98 10.46 -13.90
CA GLU A 272 31.35 9.43 -12.92
C GLU A 272 31.34 10.02 -11.50
N ALA A 273 31.04 9.16 -10.49
CA ALA A 273 31.11 9.58 -9.10
C ALA A 273 32.58 9.83 -8.69
N ASN A 274 32.86 10.97 -8.07
CA ASN A 274 34.18 11.25 -7.49
C ASN A 274 34.36 10.49 -6.15
N ALA A 275 35.51 10.71 -5.49
CA ALA A 275 35.84 10.05 -4.22
C ALA A 275 34.86 10.36 -3.08
N ASP A 276 34.11 11.47 -3.16
CA ASP A 276 33.11 11.88 -2.18
C ASP A 276 31.69 11.38 -2.56
N GLY A 277 31.57 10.60 -3.64
CA GLY A 277 30.33 10.09 -4.16
C GLY A 277 29.47 11.17 -4.86
N ILE A 278 30.11 12.22 -5.39
CA ILE A 278 29.40 13.29 -6.11
C ILE A 278 29.53 13.05 -7.60
N ARG A 279 28.43 13.17 -8.36
CA ARG A 279 28.39 13.17 -9.83
C ARG A 279 28.01 14.55 -10.34
N THR A 280 28.67 15.02 -11.36
CA THR A 280 28.22 16.17 -12.14
C THR A 280 27.28 15.70 -13.26
N VAL A 281 26.10 16.26 -13.31
CA VAL A 281 25.11 16.01 -14.37
C VAL A 281 24.95 17.27 -15.19
N SER A 282 25.16 17.14 -16.51
CA SER A 282 25.10 18.27 -17.45
C SER A 282 23.75 18.25 -18.18
N PHE A 283 23.09 19.39 -18.17
CA PHE A 283 21.83 19.64 -18.86
C PHE A 283 21.93 20.83 -19.80
N GLU A 284 21.01 20.92 -20.75
CA GLU A 284 20.65 22.15 -21.46
C GLU A 284 19.26 22.59 -21.04
N PHE A 285 19.12 23.82 -20.54
CA PHE A 285 17.86 24.47 -20.21
C PHE A 285 17.57 25.56 -21.21
N ASN A 286 16.54 25.37 -22.05
CA ASN A 286 16.23 26.27 -23.17
C ASN A 286 17.48 26.58 -24.05
N GLY A 287 18.28 25.55 -24.30
CA GLY A 287 19.50 25.65 -25.09
C GLY A 287 20.74 26.21 -24.34
N LEU A 288 20.60 26.56 -23.05
CA LEU A 288 21.71 27.03 -22.23
C LEU A 288 22.27 25.90 -21.35
N PRO A 289 23.61 25.67 -21.36
CA PRO A 289 24.19 24.60 -20.55
C PRO A 289 24.07 24.89 -19.05
N ARG A 290 23.81 23.82 -18.28
CA ARG A 290 23.76 23.82 -16.82
C ARG A 290 24.41 22.54 -16.29
N GLU A 291 25.21 22.69 -15.25
CA GLU A 291 25.83 21.58 -14.53
C GLU A 291 25.29 21.59 -13.08
N ILE A 292 24.97 20.41 -12.60
CA ILE A 292 24.43 20.20 -11.25
C ILE A 292 25.20 19.04 -10.63
N ASP A 293 25.76 19.29 -9.45
CA ASP A 293 26.40 18.24 -8.66
C ASP A 293 25.39 17.57 -7.78
N ILE A 294 25.30 16.25 -7.90
CA ILE A 294 24.39 15.42 -7.13
C ILE A 294 25.16 14.33 -6.38
N LYS A 295 24.70 14.00 -5.19
CA LYS A 295 25.23 12.86 -4.44
C LYS A 295 24.70 11.56 -5.02
N ASP A 296 25.60 10.68 -5.48
CA ASP A 296 25.24 9.32 -5.86
C ASP A 296 24.82 8.54 -4.61
N ARG A 297 23.67 7.90 -4.69
CA ARG A 297 23.11 7.12 -3.57
C ARG A 297 23.19 5.60 -3.82
N ASN A 298 23.84 5.18 -4.92
CA ASN A 298 24.07 3.78 -5.26
C ASN A 298 25.35 3.23 -4.64
#